data_568d4aeb5a9169699b5075625abf1f6b
#
_entry.id   568d4aeb5a9169699b5075625abf1f6b
#
_cell.length_a   1.000
_cell.length_b   1.000
_cell.length_c   1.000
_cell.angle_alpha   90.00
_cell.angle_beta   90.00
_cell.angle_gamma   90.00
#
_symmetry.space_group_name_H-M   'P 1'
#
loop_
_entity.id
_entity.type
_entity.pdbx_description
1 polymer ?
#
loop_
_entity_poly.entity_id
_entity_poly.type
_entity_poly.pdbx_seq_one_letter_code
_entity_poly.pdbx_strand_id
1 'polypeptide(L)'
;MPDRKILIVFGLALIMSLPRLATAQEKATPQEIIGKVRDAATALAKSVGTRHAAAGLEQFDQKQGPWVWKDTYIFVVDCGQAIIAAHPVNPELIGKDATSLLDTQGHPFFWWVCDALKKPSGIWLQYWWPKPGHKEGSRKISYALRAGDTNYVVGAGIYDDQATIAELQKLTQRAK
;
A
#
# COMPACT_ATOMS: atom_id res chain seq x y z
N MET A 1 38.95 -47.48 -51.73
CA MET A 1 38.22 -47.08 -50.48
C MET A 1 37.96 -45.58 -50.58
N PRO A 2 36.72 -45.15 -50.71
CA PRO A 2 36.39 -43.72 -50.82
C PRO A 2 36.07 -43.10 -49.43
N ASP A 3 36.72 -41.99 -49.16
CA ASP A 3 36.56 -41.20 -47.94
C ASP A 3 35.17 -40.58 -47.87
N ARG A 4 34.42 -40.88 -46.76
CA ARG A 4 33.15 -40.25 -46.43
C ARG A 4 33.44 -38.94 -45.66
N LYS A 5 33.32 -37.82 -46.33
CA LYS A 5 33.26 -36.50 -45.67
C LYS A 5 31.91 -36.32 -44.99
N ILE A 6 31.92 -36.26 -43.64
CA ILE A 6 30.73 -35.96 -42.85
C ILE A 6 30.57 -34.44 -42.87
N LEU A 7 29.46 -33.96 -43.44
CA LEU A 7 29.06 -32.54 -43.42
C LEU A 7 28.28 -32.32 -42.13
N ILE A 8 28.87 -31.61 -41.17
CA ILE A 8 28.16 -31.17 -39.96
C ILE A 8 27.47 -29.85 -40.27
N VAL A 9 26.16 -29.88 -40.40
CA VAL A 9 25.32 -28.69 -40.56
C VAL A 9 25.03 -28.14 -39.16
N PHE A 10 25.69 -27.03 -38.82
CA PHE A 10 25.35 -26.25 -37.62
C PHE A 10 24.05 -25.48 -37.87
N GLY A 11 22.93 -25.99 -37.33
CA GLY A 11 21.67 -25.25 -37.30
C GLY A 11 21.74 -24.12 -36.30
N LEU A 12 21.80 -22.87 -36.81
CA LEU A 12 21.72 -21.66 -36.00
C LEU A 12 20.24 -21.47 -35.54
N ALA A 13 19.91 -21.87 -34.35
CA ALA A 13 18.59 -21.63 -33.77
C ALA A 13 18.48 -20.11 -33.40
N LEU A 14 17.79 -19.36 -34.24
CA LEU A 14 17.45 -17.96 -33.97
C LEU A 14 16.39 -17.89 -32.86
N ILE A 15 16.83 -17.65 -31.62
CA ILE A 15 15.93 -17.41 -30.47
C ILE A 15 15.31 -16.03 -30.67
N MET A 16 14.11 -15.96 -31.23
CA MET A 16 13.30 -14.74 -31.24
C MET A 16 12.83 -14.46 -29.82
N SER A 17 13.46 -13.54 -29.15
CA SER A 17 12.98 -12.96 -27.89
C SER A 17 11.77 -12.09 -28.20
N LEU A 18 10.56 -12.61 -27.96
CA LEU A 18 9.34 -11.82 -28.00
C LEU A 18 9.43 -10.70 -26.93
N PRO A 19 9.15 -9.43 -27.27
CA PRO A 19 9.08 -8.38 -26.28
C PRO A 19 7.96 -8.73 -25.28
N ARG A 20 8.32 -8.85 -23.99
CA ARG A 20 7.33 -8.90 -22.91
C ARG A 20 6.59 -7.56 -22.94
N LEU A 21 5.34 -7.55 -23.38
CA LEU A 21 4.43 -6.44 -23.13
C LEU A 21 4.35 -6.26 -21.60
N ALA A 22 4.93 -5.18 -21.10
CA ALA A 22 4.74 -4.78 -19.71
C ALA A 22 3.25 -4.50 -19.52
N THR A 23 2.52 -5.41 -18.88
CA THR A 23 1.14 -5.16 -18.48
C THR A 23 1.17 -4.03 -17.45
N ALA A 24 0.46 -2.91 -17.75
CA ALA A 24 0.31 -1.83 -16.79
C ALA A 24 -0.27 -2.42 -15.49
N GLN A 25 0.34 -2.06 -14.35
CA GLN A 25 -0.13 -2.53 -13.05
C GLN A 25 -1.58 -2.08 -12.85
N GLU A 26 -2.46 -3.01 -12.49
CA GLU A 26 -3.88 -2.71 -12.25
C GLU A 26 -4.02 -1.72 -11.10
N LYS A 27 -4.88 -0.71 -11.26
CA LYS A 27 -5.11 0.31 -10.23
C LYS A 27 -6.19 -0.14 -9.25
N ALA A 28 -5.97 0.16 -7.96
CA ALA A 28 -6.98 -0.02 -6.93
C ALA A 28 -8.10 1.02 -7.08
N THR A 29 -9.35 0.59 -6.87
CA THR A 29 -10.51 1.48 -6.87
C THR A 29 -10.79 2.06 -5.48
N PRO A 30 -11.46 3.23 -5.38
CA PRO A 30 -11.86 3.78 -4.09
C PRO A 30 -12.71 2.83 -3.24
N GLN A 31 -13.59 2.04 -3.85
CA GLN A 31 -14.43 1.07 -3.17
C GLN A 31 -13.60 -0.08 -2.57
N GLU A 32 -12.60 -0.58 -3.31
CA GLU A 32 -11.65 -1.58 -2.79
C GLU A 32 -10.84 -1.02 -1.62
N ILE A 33 -10.37 0.24 -1.71
CA ILE A 33 -9.67 0.91 -0.60
C ILE A 33 -10.54 0.95 0.66
N ILE A 34 -11.78 1.41 0.54
CA ILE A 34 -12.71 1.49 1.68
C ILE A 34 -12.91 0.11 2.30
N GLY A 35 -13.21 -0.92 1.50
CA GLY A 35 -13.41 -2.30 1.95
C GLY A 35 -12.18 -2.84 2.67
N LYS A 36 -11.03 -2.81 2.01
CA LYS A 36 -9.77 -3.33 2.56
C LYS A 36 -9.32 -2.63 3.84
N VAL A 37 -9.46 -1.30 3.93
CA VAL A 37 -9.14 -0.55 5.15
C VAL A 37 -10.05 -0.91 6.30
N ARG A 38 -11.35 -1.12 6.07
CA ARG A 38 -12.30 -1.58 7.10
C ARG A 38 -11.98 -2.99 7.60
N ASP A 39 -11.68 -3.90 6.67
CA ASP A 39 -11.28 -5.27 7.00
C ASP A 39 -9.99 -5.27 7.83
N ALA A 40 -8.99 -4.49 7.42
CA ALA A 40 -7.71 -4.35 8.11
C ALA A 40 -7.88 -3.72 9.50
N ALA A 41 -8.68 -2.66 9.62
CA ALA A 41 -8.98 -2.02 10.91
C ALA A 41 -9.68 -2.99 11.87
N THR A 42 -10.62 -3.81 11.35
CA THR A 42 -11.30 -4.84 12.13
C THR A 42 -10.34 -5.95 12.57
N ALA A 43 -9.47 -6.43 11.66
CA ALA A 43 -8.46 -7.45 11.96
C ALA A 43 -7.47 -6.98 13.03
N LEU A 44 -6.98 -5.74 12.90
CA LEU A 44 -6.06 -5.15 13.87
C LEU A 44 -6.73 -4.95 15.23
N ALA A 45 -7.95 -4.40 15.28
CA ALA A 45 -8.69 -4.19 16.53
C ALA A 45 -8.90 -5.49 17.32
N LYS A 46 -9.13 -6.62 16.63
CA LYS A 46 -9.27 -7.93 17.27
C LYS A 46 -7.96 -8.46 17.87
N SER A 47 -6.80 -8.10 17.31
CA SER A 47 -5.50 -8.59 17.77
C SER A 47 -4.89 -7.70 18.87
N VAL A 48 -5.12 -6.39 18.82
CA VAL A 48 -4.64 -5.44 19.82
C VAL A 48 -5.35 -5.67 21.16
N GLY A 49 -4.60 -5.79 22.24
CA GLY A 49 -5.13 -6.13 23.58
C GLY A 49 -5.13 -7.64 23.87
N THR A 50 -4.69 -8.47 22.92
CA THR A 50 -4.44 -9.89 23.15
C THR A 50 -2.93 -10.17 23.28
N ARG A 51 -2.58 -11.42 23.66
CA ARG A 51 -1.18 -11.90 23.62
C ARG A 51 -0.56 -11.91 22.22
N HIS A 52 -1.35 -11.65 21.19
CA HIS A 52 -0.98 -11.67 19.77
C HIS A 52 -0.91 -10.27 19.14
N ALA A 53 -0.81 -9.20 19.94
CA ALA A 53 -0.78 -7.83 19.42
C ALA A 53 0.37 -7.59 18.42
N ALA A 54 1.57 -8.12 18.69
CA ALA A 54 2.71 -8.05 17.77
C ALA A 54 2.41 -8.78 16.45
N ALA A 55 1.93 -10.03 16.52
CA ALA A 55 1.54 -10.80 15.33
C ALA A 55 0.41 -10.12 14.54
N GLY A 56 -0.45 -9.36 15.22
CA GLY A 56 -1.49 -8.55 14.61
C GLY A 56 -0.94 -7.44 13.71
N LEU A 57 0.23 -6.88 14.02
CA LEU A 57 0.91 -5.89 13.20
C LEU A 57 1.75 -6.55 12.09
N GLU A 58 2.46 -7.63 12.38
CA GLU A 58 3.34 -8.35 11.44
C GLU A 58 2.62 -8.79 10.15
N GLN A 59 1.32 -9.09 10.22
CA GLN A 59 0.53 -9.43 9.03
C GLN A 59 0.53 -8.31 7.98
N PHE A 60 0.68 -7.04 8.39
CA PHE A 60 0.70 -5.88 7.53
C PHE A 60 2.08 -5.53 6.97
N ASP A 61 3.14 -6.22 7.40
CA ASP A 61 4.52 -6.00 6.93
C ASP A 61 4.92 -6.94 5.78
N GLN A 62 4.05 -7.87 5.43
CA GLN A 62 4.31 -8.87 4.41
C GLN A 62 4.19 -8.28 3.00
N LYS A 63 5.32 -8.20 2.27
CA LYS A 63 5.38 -7.64 0.90
C LYS A 63 4.47 -8.35 -0.12
N GLN A 64 4.14 -9.62 0.10
CA GLN A 64 3.28 -10.45 -0.75
C GLN A 64 2.08 -10.99 0.03
N GLY A 65 1.68 -10.29 1.09
CA GLY A 65 0.54 -10.64 1.92
C GLY A 65 -0.80 -10.15 1.35
N PRO A 66 -1.91 -10.50 2.02
CA PRO A 66 -3.26 -10.13 1.59
C PRO A 66 -3.54 -8.62 1.66
N TRP A 67 -2.63 -7.87 2.29
CA TRP A 67 -2.72 -6.43 2.50
C TRP A 67 -1.91 -5.60 1.48
N VAL A 68 -1.34 -6.27 0.47
CA VAL A 68 -0.72 -5.65 -0.71
C VAL A 68 -1.46 -6.16 -1.94
N TRP A 69 -2.04 -5.26 -2.74
CA TRP A 69 -2.79 -5.64 -3.94
C TRP A 69 -2.69 -4.54 -5.00
N LYS A 70 -2.75 -4.94 -6.25
CA LYS A 70 -2.68 -4.00 -7.37
C LYS A 70 -1.51 -3.01 -7.20
N ASP A 71 -1.78 -1.72 -7.24
CA ASP A 71 -0.79 -0.65 -7.08
C ASP A 71 -0.76 -0.04 -5.66
N THR A 72 -1.31 -0.73 -4.65
CA THR A 72 -1.48 -0.19 -3.30
C THR A 72 -1.27 -1.22 -2.18
N TYR A 73 -1.31 -0.75 -0.95
CA TYR A 73 -1.06 -1.54 0.27
C TYR A 73 -1.69 -0.87 1.48
N ILE A 74 -1.93 -1.69 2.54
CA ILE A 74 -2.26 -1.20 3.88
C ILE A 74 -0.99 -0.74 4.59
N PHE A 75 -1.06 0.40 5.26
CA PHE A 75 -0.09 0.86 6.25
C PHE A 75 -0.80 1.09 7.59
N VAL A 76 -0.03 1.02 8.68
CA VAL A 76 -0.55 1.25 10.04
C VAL A 76 0.30 2.29 10.73
N VAL A 77 -0.37 3.25 11.38
CA VAL A 77 0.25 4.30 12.19
C VAL A 77 -0.22 4.14 13.64
N ASP A 78 0.70 4.17 14.59
CA ASP A 78 0.39 4.33 16.01
C ASP A 78 0.41 5.82 16.34
N CYS A 79 -0.77 6.43 16.44
CA CYS A 79 -0.90 7.84 16.75
C CYS A 79 -0.63 8.16 18.25
N GLY A 80 -0.65 7.15 19.12
CA GLY A 80 -0.33 7.30 20.53
C GLY A 80 1.18 7.37 20.78
N GLN A 81 1.96 6.55 20.06
CA GLN A 81 3.42 6.54 20.14
C GLN A 81 4.10 7.39 19.05
N ALA A 82 3.31 7.95 18.12
CA ALA A 82 3.77 8.74 16.98
C ALA A 82 4.79 8.00 16.09
N ILE A 83 4.52 6.73 15.78
CA ILE A 83 5.39 5.89 14.94
C ILE A 83 4.62 5.26 13.77
N ILE A 84 5.36 4.86 12.74
CA ILE A 84 4.85 3.92 11.73
C ILE A 84 4.86 2.52 12.35
N ALA A 85 3.69 1.93 12.56
CA ALA A 85 3.54 0.64 13.21
C ALA A 85 3.67 -0.54 12.24
N ALA A 86 3.27 -0.38 10.96
CA ALA A 86 3.46 -1.38 9.91
C ALA A 86 3.50 -0.73 8.51
N HIS A 87 4.38 -1.26 7.62
CA HIS A 87 4.51 -0.75 6.25
C HIS A 87 5.16 -1.78 5.31
N PRO A 88 4.41 -2.52 4.48
CA PRO A 88 4.93 -3.65 3.70
C PRO A 88 5.90 -3.27 2.58
N VAL A 89 5.80 -2.04 2.06
CA VAL A 89 6.63 -1.56 0.93
C VAL A 89 7.92 -0.90 1.42
N ASN A 90 7.86 -0.15 2.53
CA ASN A 90 9.01 0.54 3.12
C ASN A 90 9.20 0.10 4.59
N PRO A 91 9.69 -1.11 4.85
CA PRO A 91 9.84 -1.64 6.21
C PRO A 91 10.84 -0.84 7.07
N GLU A 92 11.74 -0.08 6.44
CA GLU A 92 12.67 0.82 7.11
C GLU A 92 11.99 1.98 7.86
N LEU A 93 10.71 2.24 7.57
CA LEU A 93 9.91 3.24 8.29
C LEU A 93 9.34 2.71 9.62
N ILE A 94 9.25 1.39 9.78
CA ILE A 94 8.65 0.77 10.96
C ILE A 94 9.43 1.16 12.23
N GLY A 95 8.71 1.63 13.24
CA GLY A 95 9.28 2.12 14.48
C GLY A 95 9.93 3.50 14.41
N LYS A 96 9.95 4.15 13.23
CA LYS A 96 10.46 5.52 13.11
C LYS A 96 9.45 6.53 13.60
N ASP A 97 9.98 7.65 14.14
CA ASP A 97 9.20 8.83 14.49
C ASP A 97 8.46 9.35 13.24
N ALA A 98 7.15 9.23 13.27
CA ALA A 98 6.29 9.63 12.17
C ALA A 98 6.01 11.13 12.14
N THR A 99 6.27 11.86 13.25
CA THR A 99 6.07 13.32 13.29
C THR A 99 7.05 14.07 12.41
N SER A 100 8.24 13.51 12.22
CA SER A 100 9.30 14.06 11.35
C SER A 100 9.19 13.59 9.90
N LEU A 101 8.26 12.66 9.60
CA LEU A 101 8.09 12.11 8.27
C LEU A 101 7.41 13.13 7.35
N LEU A 102 8.09 13.43 6.25
CA LEU A 102 7.60 14.34 5.21
C LEU A 102 7.22 13.54 3.97
N ASP A 103 6.24 14.02 3.23
CA ASP A 103 5.96 13.55 1.88
C ASP A 103 7.07 14.00 0.90
N THR A 104 7.03 13.57 -0.35
CA THR A 104 8.08 13.91 -1.34
C THR A 104 8.07 15.39 -1.75
N GLN A 105 7.10 16.18 -1.30
CA GLN A 105 7.04 17.64 -1.48
C GLN A 105 7.38 18.42 -0.20
N GLY A 106 7.76 17.70 0.87
CA GLY A 106 8.18 18.31 2.13
C GLY A 106 7.04 18.64 3.10
N HIS A 107 5.83 18.09 2.89
CA HIS A 107 4.70 18.35 3.78
C HIS A 107 4.64 17.29 4.91
N PRO A 108 4.45 17.70 6.18
CA PRO A 108 4.21 16.80 7.30
C PRO A 108 2.76 16.31 7.27
N PHE A 109 2.54 15.03 6.99
CA PHE A 109 1.19 14.46 6.84
C PHE A 109 0.73 13.55 7.99
N PHE A 110 1.61 13.26 8.95
CA PHE A 110 1.32 12.37 10.08
C PHE A 110 0.06 12.80 10.85
N TRP A 111 -0.03 14.06 11.23
CA TRP A 111 -1.16 14.58 11.99
C TRP A 111 -2.48 14.52 11.20
N TRP A 112 -2.42 14.67 9.88
CA TRP A 112 -3.60 14.51 9.02
C TRP A 112 -4.10 13.06 9.04
N VAL A 113 -3.19 12.06 9.07
CA VAL A 113 -3.59 10.65 9.22
C VAL A 113 -4.26 10.43 10.57
N CYS A 114 -3.70 10.99 11.65
CA CYS A 114 -4.21 10.81 13.01
C CYS A 114 -5.53 11.52 13.28
N ASP A 115 -5.96 12.46 12.44
CA ASP A 115 -7.32 13.01 12.52
C ASP A 115 -8.42 11.96 12.31
N ALA A 116 -8.08 10.80 11.74
CA ALA A 116 -8.98 9.65 11.67
C ALA A 116 -9.44 9.15 13.04
N LEU A 117 -8.66 9.35 14.11
CA LEU A 117 -9.06 9.00 15.49
C LEU A 117 -10.34 9.71 15.94
N LYS A 118 -10.61 10.89 15.40
CA LYS A 118 -11.75 11.76 15.74
C LYS A 118 -12.97 11.53 14.82
N LYS A 119 -12.84 10.66 13.81
CA LYS A 119 -13.84 10.48 12.75
C LYS A 119 -14.25 9.01 12.62
N PRO A 120 -15.39 8.60 13.21
CA PRO A 120 -15.85 7.21 13.18
C PRO A 120 -16.00 6.61 11.78
N SER A 121 -16.29 7.44 10.77
CA SER A 121 -16.40 7.00 9.37
C SER A 121 -15.06 7.07 8.62
N GLY A 122 -13.95 7.36 9.29
CA GLY A 122 -12.67 7.60 8.65
C GLY A 122 -12.61 8.91 7.86
N ILE A 123 -11.47 9.16 7.29
CA ILE A 123 -11.18 10.36 6.49
C ILE A 123 -10.44 10.01 5.21
N TRP A 124 -10.58 10.86 4.20
CA TRP A 124 -9.71 10.89 3.04
C TRP A 124 -8.75 12.06 3.16
N LEU A 125 -7.45 11.80 2.87
CA LEU A 125 -6.39 12.80 2.90
C LEU A 125 -5.47 12.63 1.69
N GLN A 126 -4.82 13.72 1.26
CA GLN A 126 -3.95 13.76 0.10
C GLN A 126 -2.53 14.14 0.52
N TYR A 127 -1.54 13.45 -0.07
CA TYR A 127 -0.11 13.74 0.04
C TYR A 127 0.64 13.13 -1.14
N TRP A 128 1.94 13.43 -1.28
CA TRP A 128 2.77 12.92 -2.37
C TRP A 128 3.66 11.79 -1.88
N TRP A 129 3.42 10.58 -2.39
CA TRP A 129 4.11 9.38 -1.94
C TRP A 129 4.49 8.47 -3.12
N PRO A 130 5.67 7.77 -3.10
CA PRO A 130 6.05 6.86 -4.16
C PRO A 130 5.05 5.71 -4.30
N LYS A 131 4.74 5.36 -5.55
CA LYS A 131 4.04 4.10 -5.86
C LYS A 131 4.93 2.91 -5.50
N PRO A 132 4.36 1.73 -5.18
CA PRO A 132 5.14 0.52 -5.02
C PRO A 132 6.09 0.30 -6.20
N GLY A 133 7.39 0.09 -5.90
CA GLY A 133 8.43 -0.10 -6.91
C GLY A 133 8.96 1.17 -7.58
N HIS A 134 8.46 2.36 -7.24
CA HIS A 134 8.93 3.65 -7.76
C HIS A 134 9.63 4.45 -6.67
N LYS A 135 10.50 5.39 -7.08
CA LYS A 135 11.19 6.32 -6.17
C LYS A 135 10.55 7.72 -6.16
N GLU A 136 9.95 8.10 -7.26
CA GLU A 136 9.35 9.42 -7.44
C GLU A 136 7.98 9.49 -6.77
N GLY A 137 7.73 10.61 -6.08
CA GLY A 137 6.44 10.89 -5.47
C GLY A 137 5.35 11.09 -6.51
N SER A 138 4.23 10.42 -6.28
CA SER A 138 2.99 10.61 -7.03
C SER A 138 1.90 11.10 -6.08
N ARG A 139 0.92 11.82 -6.59
CA ARG A 139 -0.25 12.20 -5.81
C ARG A 139 -0.95 10.94 -5.30
N LYS A 140 -1.04 10.80 -3.99
CA LYS A 140 -1.72 9.70 -3.30
C LYS A 140 -2.87 10.25 -2.49
N ILE A 141 -4.05 9.66 -2.63
CA ILE A 141 -5.21 9.97 -1.79
C ILE A 141 -5.52 8.73 -0.98
N SER A 142 -5.34 8.81 0.34
CA SER A 142 -5.54 7.69 1.25
C SER A 142 -6.83 7.82 2.05
N TYR A 143 -7.54 6.71 2.19
CA TYR A 143 -8.55 6.54 3.21
C TYR A 143 -7.89 6.02 4.47
N ALA A 144 -8.15 6.68 5.60
CA ALA A 144 -7.61 6.35 6.91
C ALA A 144 -8.76 6.14 7.91
N LEU A 145 -8.68 5.06 8.70
CA LEU A 145 -9.70 4.65 9.66
C LEU A 145 -9.06 4.18 10.96
N ARG A 146 -9.63 4.58 12.08
CA ARG A 146 -9.26 4.09 13.41
C ARG A 146 -9.56 2.59 13.56
N ALA A 147 -8.65 1.82 14.11
CA ALA A 147 -8.84 0.40 14.41
C ALA A 147 -9.53 0.24 15.78
N GLY A 148 -10.86 0.13 15.78
CA GLY A 148 -11.64 0.04 17.01
C GLY A 148 -11.39 1.22 17.95
N ASP A 149 -11.28 0.95 19.27
CA ASP A 149 -10.98 1.97 20.28
C ASP A 149 -9.49 2.12 20.60
N THR A 150 -8.61 1.74 19.66
CA THR A 150 -7.16 1.82 19.80
C THR A 150 -6.61 3.18 19.34
N ASN A 151 -5.31 3.42 19.54
CA ASN A 151 -4.59 4.55 18.94
C ASN A 151 -4.05 4.24 17.52
N TYR A 152 -4.33 3.06 16.98
CA TYR A 152 -3.90 2.70 15.64
C TYR A 152 -4.85 3.25 14.59
N VAL A 153 -4.26 3.78 13.54
CA VAL A 153 -4.95 4.18 12.30
C VAL A 153 -4.43 3.32 11.15
N VAL A 154 -5.36 2.70 10.46
CA VAL A 154 -5.08 1.88 9.27
C VAL A 154 -5.42 2.70 8.03
N GLY A 155 -4.56 2.67 7.03
CA GLY A 155 -4.79 3.42 5.79
C GLY A 155 -4.32 2.69 4.55
N ALA A 156 -4.95 3.01 3.42
CA ALA A 156 -4.50 2.68 2.07
C ALA A 156 -4.93 3.78 1.10
N GLY A 157 -4.26 3.91 -0.04
CA GLY A 157 -4.57 4.99 -0.97
C GLY A 157 -4.57 4.59 -2.42
N ILE A 158 -5.27 5.38 -3.21
CA ILE A 158 -5.20 5.36 -4.67
C ILE A 158 -4.17 6.38 -5.17
N TYR A 159 -3.60 6.09 -6.33
CA TYR A 159 -2.75 7.02 -7.08
C TYR A 159 -3.54 7.51 -8.31
N ASP A 160 -4.30 8.57 -8.10
CA ASP A 160 -5.22 9.12 -9.11
C ASP A 160 -5.13 10.65 -9.12
N ASP A 161 -4.85 11.22 -10.28
CA ASP A 161 -4.70 12.66 -10.47
C ASP A 161 -6.05 13.38 -10.65
N GLN A 162 -7.13 12.63 -10.91
CA GLN A 162 -8.46 13.19 -11.20
C GLN A 162 -9.42 13.14 -10.00
N ALA A 163 -9.25 12.13 -9.10
CA ALA A 163 -10.15 11.97 -7.95
C ALA A 163 -10.06 13.15 -6.99
N THR A 164 -11.21 13.56 -6.43
CA THR A 164 -11.29 14.60 -5.41
C THR A 164 -11.66 14.03 -4.04
N ILE A 165 -11.13 14.62 -2.97
CA ILE A 165 -11.47 14.23 -1.58
C ILE A 165 -12.98 14.34 -1.34
N ALA A 166 -13.63 15.35 -1.89
CA ALA A 166 -15.07 15.59 -1.69
C ALA A 166 -15.94 14.46 -2.27
N GLU A 167 -15.58 13.93 -3.45
CA GLU A 167 -16.27 12.79 -4.06
C GLU A 167 -16.02 11.50 -3.27
N LEU A 168 -14.76 11.24 -2.90
CA LEU A 168 -14.36 10.07 -2.12
C LEU A 168 -15.03 10.04 -0.73
N GLN A 169 -15.17 11.21 -0.09
CA GLN A 169 -15.86 11.31 1.20
C GLN A 169 -17.35 10.95 1.09
N LYS A 170 -18.03 11.30 -0.01
CA LYS A 170 -19.42 10.89 -0.27
C LYS A 170 -19.55 9.37 -0.43
N LEU A 171 -18.56 8.69 -1.03
CA LEU A 171 -18.56 7.24 -1.15
C LEU A 171 -18.51 6.55 0.22
N THR A 172 -17.69 7.04 1.14
CA THR A 172 -17.57 6.49 2.50
C THR A 172 -18.85 6.62 3.32
N GLN A 173 -19.63 7.67 3.10
CA GLN A 173 -20.90 7.89 3.79
C GLN A 173 -22.02 6.97 3.29
N ARG A 174 -21.98 6.59 2.00
CA ARG A 174 -22.98 5.69 1.38
C ARG A 174 -22.72 4.21 1.67
N ALA A 175 -21.51 3.86 2.04
CA ALA A 175 -21.09 2.48 2.29
C ALA A 175 -21.30 2.02 3.76
N LYS A 176 -22.20 2.70 4.52
CA LYS A 176 -22.61 2.34 5.88
C LYS A 176 -23.68 1.26 5.88
#